data_f81d4eeb846bc0bb4295885afdf7cc7a
#
_entry.id   f81d4eeb846bc0bb4295885afdf7cc7a
#
_cell.length_a   1.000
_cell.length_b   1.000
_cell.length_c   1.000
_cell.angle_alpha   90.00
_cell.angle_beta   90.00
_cell.angle_gamma   90.00
#
_symmetry.space_group_name_H-M   'P 1'
#
loop_
_entity.id
_entity.type
_entity.pdbx_description
1 polymer ?
#
loop_
_entity_poly.entity_id
_entity_poly.type
_entity_poly.pdbx_seq_one_letter_code
_entity_poly.pdbx_strand_id
1 'polypeptide(L)'
;MYERYKNVFWSVPFLFENHELVFGLLNIIKEAGDPFPFKYAYGGLLNAWNGGEIAPMYLQDEINIPRFVFENEVIPVVAFAAKNIDEEKLKDEFANDFLDVYSPYSQFLITSDILYNHIKSRYPNAKCIASAMKSYYELERGKEVEYYKRLLDKYERVVLLPEYVKNGFTQDFEKYEDTSRFEVIVNNPCIANCPKRKEH
;
A
#
# COMPACT_ATOMS: atom_id res chain seq x y z
N MET A 1 0.33 21.71 -17.88
CA MET A 1 0.00 21.14 -16.56
C MET A 1 0.71 19.80 -16.32
N TYR A 2 0.87 18.96 -17.33
CA TYR A 2 1.48 17.62 -17.24
C TYR A 2 2.99 17.60 -16.97
N GLU A 3 3.76 18.53 -17.49
CA GLU A 3 5.23 18.54 -17.28
C GLU A 3 5.66 18.57 -15.81
N ARG A 4 4.83 19.18 -14.96
CA ARG A 4 5.12 19.31 -13.52
C ARG A 4 5.01 17.97 -12.77
N TYR A 5 4.29 17.00 -13.31
CA TYR A 5 3.97 15.72 -12.65
C TYR A 5 4.50 14.50 -13.42
N LYS A 6 5.32 14.68 -14.45
CA LYS A 6 5.83 13.56 -15.27
C LYS A 6 6.64 12.50 -14.50
N ASN A 7 7.13 12.84 -13.32
CA ASN A 7 7.86 11.94 -12.43
C ASN A 7 7.04 11.48 -11.22
N VAL A 8 5.74 11.78 -11.19
CA VAL A 8 4.83 11.37 -10.12
C VAL A 8 4.02 10.18 -10.61
N PHE A 9 4.03 9.09 -9.85
CA PHE A 9 3.16 7.94 -10.11
C PHE A 9 1.91 8.03 -9.26
N TRP A 10 0.79 7.68 -9.86
CA TRP A 10 -0.51 7.68 -9.18
C TRP A 10 -0.90 6.28 -8.76
N SER A 11 -1.52 6.21 -7.59
CA SER A 11 -2.11 5.00 -7.03
C SER A 11 -3.62 5.20 -6.91
N VAL A 12 -4.39 4.19 -7.26
CA VAL A 12 -5.85 4.21 -7.06
C VAL A 12 -6.25 3.13 -6.08
N PRO A 13 -7.26 3.38 -5.23
CA PRO A 13 -7.85 2.38 -4.34
C PRO A 13 -8.85 1.49 -5.08
N PHE A 14 -9.47 0.56 -4.34
CA PHE A 14 -10.62 -0.26 -4.74
C PHE A 14 -10.31 -1.39 -5.72
N LEU A 15 -9.07 -1.92 -5.70
CA LEU A 15 -8.68 -3.02 -6.60
C LEU A 15 -9.62 -4.23 -6.50
N PHE A 16 -10.05 -4.59 -5.30
CA PHE A 16 -10.97 -5.71 -5.07
C PHE A 16 -12.40 -5.23 -4.84
N GLU A 17 -12.57 -4.14 -4.12
CA GLU A 17 -13.88 -3.62 -3.71
C GLU A 17 -14.68 -3.06 -4.90
N ASN A 18 -14.00 -2.53 -5.90
CA ASN A 18 -14.60 -2.00 -7.13
C ASN A 18 -13.63 -2.09 -8.30
N HIS A 19 -13.33 -3.31 -8.73
CA HIS A 19 -12.40 -3.55 -9.83
C HIS A 19 -12.87 -2.95 -11.17
N GLU A 20 -14.19 -2.83 -11.37
CA GLU A 20 -14.73 -2.20 -12.57
C GLU A 20 -14.29 -0.74 -12.70
N LEU A 21 -14.19 -0.01 -11.58
CA LEU A 21 -13.64 1.35 -11.58
C LEU A 21 -12.18 1.35 -12.04
N VAL A 22 -11.37 0.43 -11.54
CA VAL A 22 -9.94 0.31 -11.91
C VAL A 22 -9.82 -0.03 -13.40
N PHE A 23 -10.62 -0.96 -13.89
CA PHE A 23 -10.64 -1.35 -15.31
C PHE A 23 -11.14 -0.22 -16.22
N GLY A 24 -12.18 0.52 -15.78
CA GLY A 24 -12.67 1.70 -16.47
C GLY A 24 -11.60 2.78 -16.60
N LEU A 25 -10.86 3.06 -15.55
CA LEU A 25 -9.73 3.99 -15.58
C LEU A 25 -8.61 3.53 -16.53
N LEU A 26 -8.25 2.24 -16.51
CA LEU A 26 -7.27 1.69 -17.45
C LEU A 26 -7.68 1.87 -18.91
N ASN A 27 -8.94 1.64 -19.23
CA ASN A 27 -9.47 1.83 -20.60
C ASN A 27 -9.43 3.29 -21.02
N ILE A 28 -9.89 4.21 -20.14
CA ILE A 28 -9.85 5.66 -20.42
C ILE A 28 -8.41 6.13 -20.70
N ILE A 29 -7.45 5.68 -19.89
CA ILE A 29 -6.05 6.04 -20.07
C ILE A 29 -5.49 5.51 -21.40
N LYS A 30 -5.82 4.28 -21.76
CA LYS A 30 -5.42 3.69 -23.05
C LYS A 30 -6.02 4.42 -24.24
N GLU A 31 -7.31 4.77 -24.18
CA GLU A 31 -8.00 5.50 -25.24
C GLU A 31 -7.50 6.93 -25.41
N ALA A 32 -7.13 7.58 -24.31
CA ALA A 32 -6.58 8.94 -24.34
C ALA A 32 -5.20 9.01 -25.00
N GLY A 33 -4.47 7.89 -25.08
CA GLY A 33 -3.12 7.84 -25.64
C GLY A 33 -2.10 8.68 -24.86
N ASP A 34 -2.48 9.16 -23.67
CA ASP A 34 -1.65 10.02 -22.84
C ASP A 34 -0.96 9.15 -21.78
N PRO A 35 0.35 9.27 -21.55
CA PRO A 35 1.05 8.52 -20.51
C PRO A 35 0.67 9.03 -19.13
N PHE A 36 -0.60 8.89 -18.74
CA PHE A 36 -0.99 9.15 -17.36
C PHE A 36 -0.26 8.15 -16.47
N PRO A 37 0.53 8.60 -15.50
CA PRO A 37 1.41 7.75 -14.71
C PRO A 37 0.66 6.96 -13.64
N PHE A 38 -0.43 6.29 -14.02
CA PHE A 38 -1.15 5.35 -13.17
C PHE A 38 -0.35 4.05 -13.08
N LYS A 39 0.21 3.77 -11.92
CA LYS A 39 1.16 2.68 -11.76
C LYS A 39 0.72 1.63 -10.73
N TYR A 40 -0.10 2.00 -9.77
CA TYR A 40 -0.45 1.12 -8.66
C TYR A 40 -1.96 1.08 -8.43
N ALA A 41 -2.49 -0.12 -8.17
CA ALA A 41 -3.87 -0.32 -7.75
C ALA A 41 -3.90 -1.00 -6.38
N TYR A 42 -4.50 -0.35 -5.41
CA TYR A 42 -4.59 -0.81 -4.02
C TYR A 42 -5.93 -1.48 -3.74
N GLY A 43 -5.88 -2.59 -3.01
CA GLY A 43 -7.07 -3.24 -2.50
C GLY A 43 -6.79 -4.08 -1.27
N GLY A 44 -7.81 -4.29 -0.45
CA GLY A 44 -7.75 -5.12 0.72
C GLY A 44 -8.61 -6.37 0.57
N LEU A 45 -8.16 -7.50 1.10
CA LEU A 45 -8.89 -8.76 1.13
C LEU A 45 -9.40 -9.04 2.53
N LEU A 46 -10.57 -9.67 2.63
CA LEU A 46 -11.12 -10.10 3.90
C LEU A 46 -10.37 -11.34 4.42
N ASN A 47 -9.37 -11.11 5.27
CA ASN A 47 -8.58 -12.16 5.92
C ASN A 47 -8.00 -11.66 7.24
N ALA A 48 -7.35 -12.54 8.00
CA ALA A 48 -6.78 -12.20 9.30
C ALA A 48 -5.60 -11.20 9.24
N TRP A 49 -4.99 -10.99 8.06
CA TRP A 49 -3.87 -10.05 7.87
C TRP A 49 -4.31 -8.64 7.50
N ASN A 50 -5.58 -8.47 7.18
CA ASN A 50 -6.13 -7.14 6.94
C ASN A 50 -6.98 -6.70 8.13
N GLY A 51 -6.71 -5.51 8.65
CA GLY A 51 -7.40 -4.94 9.81
C GLY A 51 -8.44 -3.88 9.45
N GLY A 52 -8.77 -3.71 8.17
CA GLY A 52 -9.72 -2.71 7.70
C GLY A 52 -11.11 -3.29 7.41
N GLU A 53 -12.10 -2.40 7.27
CA GLU A 53 -13.38 -2.76 6.68
C GLU A 53 -13.21 -3.06 5.20
N ILE A 54 -13.72 -4.20 4.76
CA ILE A 54 -13.63 -4.64 3.37
C ILE A 54 -14.98 -5.16 2.94
N ALA A 55 -15.38 -4.77 1.75
CA ALA A 55 -16.55 -5.36 1.13
C ALA A 55 -16.31 -6.87 0.89
N PRO A 56 -17.28 -7.73 1.20
CA PRO A 56 -17.18 -9.14 0.88
C PRO A 56 -17.14 -9.30 -0.64
N MET A 57 -16.09 -9.95 -1.14
CA MET A 57 -15.99 -10.33 -2.54
C MET A 57 -16.16 -11.84 -2.70
N TYR A 58 -16.59 -12.27 -3.88
CA TYR A 58 -16.67 -13.67 -4.22
C TYR A 58 -15.30 -14.18 -4.65
N LEU A 59 -14.82 -15.21 -4.00
CA LEU A 59 -13.48 -15.83 -4.13
C LEU A 59 -12.99 -16.03 -5.57
N GLN A 60 -13.87 -16.26 -6.54
CA GLN A 60 -13.46 -16.50 -7.93
C GLN A 60 -12.96 -15.26 -8.65
N ASP A 61 -13.44 -14.08 -8.28
CA ASP A 61 -13.05 -12.83 -8.93
C ASP A 61 -11.73 -12.30 -8.34
N GLU A 62 -11.49 -12.54 -7.06
CA GLU A 62 -10.28 -12.11 -6.36
C GLU A 62 -8.99 -12.68 -6.96
N ILE A 63 -9.05 -13.90 -7.49
CA ILE A 63 -7.88 -14.58 -8.04
C ILE A 63 -7.40 -13.98 -9.37
N ASN A 64 -8.29 -13.52 -10.21
CA ASN A 64 -7.94 -13.05 -11.55
C ASN A 64 -7.63 -11.55 -11.61
N ILE A 65 -8.15 -10.76 -10.68
CA ILE A 65 -8.03 -9.31 -10.68
C ILE A 65 -6.58 -8.83 -10.62
N PRO A 66 -5.73 -9.24 -9.66
CA PRO A 66 -4.34 -8.79 -9.60
C PRO A 66 -3.55 -9.17 -10.85
N ARG A 67 -3.79 -10.36 -11.40
CA ARG A 67 -3.13 -10.81 -12.61
C ARG A 67 -3.52 -9.96 -13.81
N PHE A 68 -4.81 -9.68 -13.99
CA PHE A 68 -5.30 -8.83 -15.09
C PHE A 68 -4.68 -7.42 -15.00
N VAL A 69 -4.66 -6.83 -13.82
CA VAL A 69 -4.08 -5.49 -13.60
C VAL A 69 -2.59 -5.49 -13.92
N PHE A 70 -1.86 -6.52 -13.48
CA PHE A 70 -0.44 -6.67 -13.75
C PHE A 70 -0.15 -6.84 -15.26
N GLU A 71 -0.93 -7.65 -15.97
CA GLU A 71 -0.83 -7.85 -17.42
C GLU A 71 -1.13 -6.54 -18.20
N ASN A 72 -1.78 -5.57 -17.56
CA ASN A 72 -2.02 -4.22 -18.09
C ASN A 72 -1.02 -3.16 -17.57
N GLU A 73 0.17 -3.60 -17.13
CA GLU A 73 1.30 -2.75 -16.69
C GLU A 73 1.03 -1.94 -15.42
N VAL A 74 -0.02 -2.28 -14.66
CA VAL A 74 -0.31 -1.72 -13.35
C VAL A 74 0.05 -2.72 -12.26
N ILE A 75 0.73 -2.26 -11.23
CA ILE A 75 1.18 -3.11 -10.13
C ILE A 75 0.07 -3.21 -9.07
N PRO A 76 -0.48 -4.40 -8.84
CA PRO A 76 -1.42 -4.60 -7.75
C PRO A 76 -0.72 -4.48 -6.40
N VAL A 77 -1.36 -3.80 -5.46
CA VAL A 77 -0.90 -3.66 -4.08
C VAL A 77 -1.95 -4.19 -3.14
N VAL A 78 -1.63 -5.30 -2.51
CA VAL A 78 -2.52 -5.98 -1.57
C VAL A 78 -2.31 -5.42 -0.16
N ALA A 79 -3.37 -4.93 0.45
CA ALA A 79 -3.32 -4.41 1.80
C ALA A 79 -3.43 -5.55 2.83
N PHE A 80 -2.35 -5.78 3.55
CA PHE A 80 -2.27 -6.61 4.75
C PHE A 80 -1.99 -5.70 5.95
N ALA A 81 -2.95 -4.85 6.26
CA ALA A 81 -2.78 -3.70 7.13
C ALA A 81 -3.04 -3.99 8.62
N ALA A 82 -3.32 -5.23 9.00
CA ALA A 82 -3.50 -5.59 10.41
C ALA A 82 -2.22 -5.34 11.21
N LYS A 83 -2.37 -4.66 12.34
CA LYS A 83 -1.27 -4.43 13.29
C LYS A 83 -1.03 -5.63 14.20
N ASN A 84 -2.11 -6.18 14.73
CA ASN A 84 -2.08 -7.23 15.74
C ASN A 84 -2.04 -8.60 15.06
N ILE A 85 -0.87 -8.98 14.58
CA ILE A 85 -0.60 -10.29 14.00
C ILE A 85 0.10 -11.13 15.07
N ASP A 86 -0.41 -12.32 15.31
CA ASP A 86 0.14 -13.37 16.16
C ASP A 86 0.37 -14.64 15.35
N GLU A 87 0.89 -15.68 16.00
CA GLU A 87 1.19 -16.97 15.34
C GLU A 87 -0.07 -17.69 14.81
N GLU A 88 -1.23 -17.45 15.41
CA GLU A 88 -2.49 -18.04 14.94
C GLU A 88 -2.95 -17.37 13.65
N LYS A 89 -2.93 -16.04 13.60
CA LYS A 89 -3.28 -15.27 12.39
C LYS A 89 -2.32 -15.54 11.23
N LEU A 90 -1.05 -15.85 11.50
CA LEU A 90 -0.13 -16.25 10.44
C LEU A 90 -0.52 -17.57 9.74
N LYS A 91 -1.40 -18.38 10.34
CA LYS A 91 -1.92 -19.62 9.78
C LYS A 91 -3.18 -19.44 8.92
N ASP A 92 -3.64 -18.21 8.70
CA ASP A 92 -4.76 -17.95 7.80
C ASP A 92 -4.46 -18.55 6.42
N GLU A 93 -5.19 -19.62 6.09
CA GLU A 93 -4.96 -20.41 4.87
C GLU A 93 -5.20 -19.55 3.63
N PHE A 94 -6.31 -18.80 3.60
CA PHE A 94 -6.65 -17.95 2.46
C PHE A 94 -5.58 -16.88 2.20
N ALA A 95 -5.10 -16.20 3.25
CA ALA A 95 -4.06 -15.19 3.09
C ALA A 95 -2.72 -15.80 2.63
N ASN A 96 -2.38 -16.99 3.10
CA ASN A 96 -1.18 -17.72 2.66
C ASN A 96 -1.30 -18.20 1.22
N ASP A 97 -2.44 -18.80 0.82
CA ASP A 97 -2.68 -19.22 -0.56
C ASP A 97 -2.63 -18.04 -1.53
N PHE A 98 -3.23 -16.91 -1.12
CA PHE A 98 -3.16 -15.69 -1.90
C PHE A 98 -1.72 -15.18 -2.06
N LEU A 99 -0.96 -15.18 -0.97
CA LEU A 99 0.46 -14.82 -1.00
C LEU A 99 1.25 -15.73 -1.95
N ASP A 100 1.00 -17.03 -1.92
CA ASP A 100 1.68 -18.02 -2.75
C ASP A 100 1.43 -17.78 -4.24
N VAL A 101 0.20 -17.45 -4.59
CA VAL A 101 -0.18 -17.20 -5.99
C VAL A 101 0.30 -15.84 -6.49
N TYR A 102 0.26 -14.81 -5.65
CA TYR A 102 0.42 -13.42 -6.11
C TYR A 102 1.73 -12.75 -5.76
N SER A 103 2.59 -13.37 -4.96
CA SER A 103 3.90 -12.80 -4.62
C SER A 103 4.78 -12.43 -5.83
N PRO A 104 4.68 -13.09 -7.01
CA PRO A 104 5.51 -12.74 -8.16
C PRO A 104 5.15 -11.40 -8.82
N TYR A 105 3.90 -10.94 -8.72
CA TYR A 105 3.44 -9.76 -9.44
C TYR A 105 2.77 -8.69 -8.58
N SER A 106 2.53 -8.96 -7.32
CA SER A 106 1.94 -8.00 -6.38
C SER A 106 2.97 -7.41 -5.43
N GLN A 107 2.65 -6.27 -4.89
CA GLN A 107 3.31 -5.71 -3.71
C GLN A 107 2.38 -5.79 -2.51
N PHE A 108 2.92 -5.75 -1.30
CA PHE A 108 2.15 -5.96 -0.07
C PHE A 108 2.31 -4.76 0.86
N LEU A 109 1.19 -4.09 1.16
CA LEU A 109 1.15 -2.99 2.12
C LEU A 109 1.03 -3.58 3.53
N ILE A 110 2.00 -3.32 4.40
CA ILE A 110 2.18 -4.02 5.67
C ILE A 110 2.32 -3.05 6.84
N THR A 111 1.65 -3.38 7.95
CA THR A 111 1.77 -2.65 9.23
C THR A 111 2.62 -3.42 10.23
N SER A 112 2.45 -4.74 10.32
CA SER A 112 3.10 -5.61 11.32
C SER A 112 4.47 -6.10 10.88
N ASP A 113 5.49 -5.97 11.74
CA ASP A 113 6.81 -6.56 11.50
C ASP A 113 6.79 -8.10 11.56
N ILE A 114 5.88 -8.68 12.34
CA ILE A 114 5.70 -10.13 12.40
C ILE A 114 5.27 -10.64 11.02
N LEU A 115 4.28 -9.99 10.41
CA LEU A 115 3.81 -10.35 9.07
C LEU A 115 4.88 -10.08 8.00
N TYR A 116 5.61 -8.96 8.10
CA TYR A 116 6.74 -8.69 7.20
C TYR A 116 7.74 -9.85 7.22
N ASN A 117 8.16 -10.28 8.41
CA ASN A 117 9.12 -11.37 8.56
C ASN A 117 8.57 -12.70 8.03
N HIS A 118 7.29 -12.99 8.24
CA HIS A 118 6.62 -14.17 7.69
C HIS A 118 6.67 -14.17 6.15
N ILE A 119 6.27 -13.07 5.52
CA ILE A 119 6.29 -12.93 4.05
C ILE A 119 7.72 -13.07 3.52
N LYS A 120 8.68 -12.37 4.12
CA LYS A 120 10.09 -12.41 3.65
C LYS A 120 10.78 -13.75 3.89
N SER A 121 10.36 -14.52 4.89
CA SER A 121 10.89 -15.88 5.11
C SER A 121 10.45 -16.86 4.03
N ARG A 122 9.22 -16.72 3.50
CA ARG A 122 8.68 -17.55 2.42
C ARG A 122 9.10 -17.02 1.03
N TYR A 123 9.07 -15.72 0.86
CA TYR A 123 9.33 -15.01 -0.39
C TYR A 123 10.34 -13.89 -0.19
N PRO A 124 11.66 -14.16 -0.16
CA PRO A 124 12.70 -13.15 0.09
C PRO A 124 12.63 -11.96 -0.87
N ASN A 125 12.19 -12.18 -2.11
CA ASN A 125 12.08 -11.15 -3.15
C ASN A 125 10.72 -10.43 -3.15
N ALA A 126 9.77 -10.80 -2.29
CA ALA A 126 8.48 -10.11 -2.20
C ALA A 126 8.69 -8.63 -1.87
N LYS A 127 7.99 -7.76 -2.60
CA LYS A 127 8.06 -6.31 -2.41
C LYS A 127 7.06 -5.88 -1.36
N CYS A 128 7.56 -5.38 -0.24
CA CYS A 128 6.74 -4.90 0.87
C CYS A 128 6.78 -3.38 0.95
N ILE A 129 5.63 -2.79 1.30
CA ILE A 129 5.42 -1.35 1.45
C ILE A 129 5.04 -1.10 2.91
N ALA A 130 5.68 -0.13 3.55
CA ALA A 130 5.29 0.27 4.90
C ALA A 130 4.01 1.12 4.83
N SER A 131 2.97 0.73 5.58
CA SER A 131 1.71 1.47 5.62
C SER A 131 1.82 2.75 6.44
N ALA A 132 0.98 3.74 6.16
CA ALA A 132 0.85 4.93 7.00
C ALA A 132 0.44 4.57 8.45
N MET A 133 -0.34 3.50 8.63
CA MET A 133 -0.73 3.01 9.95
C MET A 133 0.45 2.51 10.76
N LYS A 134 1.48 1.92 10.13
CA LYS A 134 2.72 1.57 10.81
C LYS A 134 3.36 2.80 11.46
N SER A 135 3.49 3.89 10.68
CA SER A 135 4.01 5.16 11.18
C SER A 135 3.14 5.75 12.31
N TYR A 136 1.82 5.62 12.19
CA TYR A 136 0.90 6.10 13.22
C TYR A 136 1.11 5.42 14.59
N TYR A 137 1.48 4.15 14.58
CA TYR A 137 1.72 3.40 15.83
C TYR A 137 3.13 3.55 16.39
N GLU A 138 4.13 3.74 15.54
CA GLU A 138 5.54 3.57 15.91
C GLU A 138 6.33 4.88 15.88
N LEU A 139 5.86 5.89 15.13
CA LEU A 139 6.57 7.15 14.98
C LEU A 139 6.56 7.96 16.26
N GLU A 140 7.73 8.28 16.78
CA GLU A 140 7.94 9.23 17.87
C GLU A 140 8.06 10.65 17.28
N ARG A 141 7.34 11.58 17.87
CA ARG A 141 7.38 12.98 17.46
C ARG A 141 8.79 13.56 17.58
N GLY A 142 9.24 14.23 16.52
CA GLY A 142 10.59 14.80 16.44
C GLY A 142 11.67 13.84 15.96
N LYS A 143 11.31 12.58 15.65
CA LYS A 143 12.20 11.55 15.09
C LYS A 143 11.78 11.10 13.70
N GLU A 144 11.01 11.92 13.00
CA GLU A 144 10.39 11.56 11.71
C GLU A 144 11.44 11.16 10.69
N VAL A 145 12.51 11.92 10.55
CA VAL A 145 13.55 11.68 9.53
C VAL A 145 14.26 10.35 9.76
N GLU A 146 14.73 10.08 11.00
CA GLU A 146 15.40 8.83 11.33
C GLU A 146 14.47 7.63 11.18
N TYR A 147 13.22 7.80 11.58
CA TYR A 147 12.21 6.75 11.47
C TYR A 147 11.97 6.37 10.00
N TYR A 148 11.72 7.35 9.14
CA TYR A 148 11.45 7.08 7.73
C TYR A 148 12.68 6.57 6.97
N LYS A 149 13.90 7.03 7.29
CA LYS A 149 15.13 6.45 6.75
C LYS A 149 15.23 4.96 7.08
N ARG A 150 15.01 4.58 8.34
CA ARG A 150 15.00 3.16 8.75
C ARG A 150 13.93 2.34 8.01
N LEU A 151 12.76 2.90 7.73
CA LEU A 151 11.76 2.21 6.92
C LEU A 151 12.21 2.04 5.47
N LEU A 152 12.86 3.05 4.87
CA LEU A 152 13.40 2.95 3.51
C LEU A 152 14.50 1.89 3.37
N ASP A 153 15.27 1.60 4.44
CA ASP A 153 16.26 0.52 4.44
C ASP A 153 15.60 -0.86 4.35
N LYS A 154 14.35 -0.98 4.81
CA LYS A 154 13.64 -2.25 4.95
C LYS A 154 12.59 -2.49 3.88
N TYR A 155 11.85 -1.46 3.50
CA TYR A 155 10.68 -1.54 2.64
C TYR A 155 10.95 -0.98 1.25
N GLU A 156 10.30 -1.52 0.22
CA GLU A 156 10.38 -1.03 -1.16
C GLU A 156 9.90 0.42 -1.30
N ARG A 157 8.79 0.74 -0.63
CA ARG A 157 8.20 2.08 -0.54
C ARG A 157 7.64 2.31 0.86
N VAL A 158 7.40 3.56 1.17
CA VAL A 158 6.84 3.98 2.47
C VAL A 158 5.71 4.97 2.25
N VAL A 159 4.53 4.64 2.78
CA VAL A 159 3.40 5.57 2.79
C VAL A 159 3.57 6.50 3.99
N LEU A 160 3.72 7.79 3.70
CA LEU A 160 3.91 8.81 4.73
C LEU A 160 2.64 9.04 5.54
N LEU A 161 2.80 9.29 6.83
CA LEU A 161 1.70 9.71 7.68
C LEU A 161 1.18 11.08 7.20
N PRO A 162 -0.12 11.23 6.92
CA PRO A 162 -0.67 12.49 6.39
C PRO A 162 -0.38 13.72 7.26
N GLU A 163 -0.32 13.55 8.57
CA GLU A 163 0.04 14.62 9.50
C GLU A 163 1.49 15.10 9.32
N TYR A 164 2.40 14.20 9.03
CA TYR A 164 3.79 14.55 8.73
C TYR A 164 3.91 15.25 7.38
N VAL A 165 3.22 14.76 6.36
CA VAL A 165 3.18 15.42 5.05
C VAL A 165 2.73 16.89 5.18
N LYS A 166 1.67 17.10 5.97
CA LYS A 166 1.11 18.45 6.17
C LYS A 166 2.02 19.39 6.97
N ASN A 167 2.70 18.87 7.99
CA ASN A 167 3.32 19.71 9.02
C ASN A 167 4.86 19.75 8.98
N GLY A 168 5.53 18.80 8.32
CA GLY A 168 6.97 18.66 8.42
C GLY A 168 7.70 18.19 7.17
N PHE A 169 7.10 17.35 6.35
CA PHE A 169 7.79 16.69 5.25
C PHE A 169 8.45 17.65 4.26
N THR A 170 7.78 18.77 3.92
CA THR A 170 8.35 19.76 3.01
C THR A 170 9.65 20.39 3.54
N GLN A 171 9.75 20.56 4.87
CA GLN A 171 10.94 21.10 5.54
C GLN A 171 12.06 20.08 5.63
N ASP A 172 11.70 18.79 5.69
CA ASP A 172 12.63 17.68 5.84
C ASP A 172 13.01 17.03 4.51
N PHE A 173 12.38 17.45 3.40
CA PHE A 173 12.54 16.81 2.09
C PHE A 173 14.00 16.62 1.68
N GLU A 174 14.82 17.64 1.84
CA GLU A 174 16.24 17.62 1.48
C GLU A 174 17.10 16.70 2.39
N LYS A 175 16.55 16.24 3.52
CA LYS A 175 17.24 15.32 4.41
C LYS A 175 17.20 13.88 3.94
N TYR A 176 16.39 13.57 2.92
CA TYR A 176 16.26 12.24 2.33
C TYR A 176 17.05 12.15 1.03
N GLU A 177 17.84 11.09 0.86
CA GLU A 177 18.61 10.84 -0.35
C GLU A 177 17.74 10.44 -1.55
N ASP A 178 16.69 9.67 -1.29
CA ASP A 178 15.74 9.21 -2.29
C ASP A 178 14.30 9.40 -1.80
N THR A 179 13.62 10.36 -2.40
CA THR A 179 12.21 10.67 -2.12
C THR A 179 11.24 9.97 -3.09
N SER A 180 11.74 9.31 -4.13
CA SER A 180 10.92 8.62 -5.14
C SER A 180 10.18 7.40 -4.55
N ARG A 181 10.62 6.91 -3.41
CA ARG A 181 10.05 5.77 -2.70
C ARG A 181 9.02 6.16 -1.64
N PHE A 182 8.72 7.43 -1.50
CA PHE A 182 7.64 7.90 -0.65
C PHE A 182 6.31 7.94 -1.40
N GLU A 183 5.26 7.56 -0.70
CA GLU A 183 3.90 7.67 -1.16
C GLU A 183 3.09 8.57 -0.24
N VAL A 184 2.26 9.43 -0.85
CA VAL A 184 1.46 10.43 -0.13
C VAL A 184 -0.02 10.17 -0.41
N ILE A 185 -0.82 10.08 0.64
CA ILE A 185 -2.28 10.00 0.53
C ILE A 185 -2.82 11.41 0.34
N VAL A 186 -3.31 11.72 -0.87
CA VAL A 186 -3.76 13.08 -1.22
C VAL A 186 -5.20 13.38 -0.79
N ASN A 187 -6.03 12.34 -0.60
CA ASN A 187 -7.45 12.46 -0.27
C ASN A 187 -7.82 11.72 1.03
N ASN A 188 -6.96 11.83 2.05
CA ASN A 188 -7.21 11.18 3.32
C ASN A 188 -8.52 11.69 3.95
N PRO A 189 -9.56 10.85 4.09
CA PRO A 189 -10.84 11.25 4.67
C PRO A 189 -10.78 11.40 6.19
N CYS A 190 -9.71 10.90 6.82
CA CYS A 190 -9.58 10.97 8.28
C CYS A 190 -9.33 12.38 8.77
N ILE A 191 -10.02 12.76 9.84
CA ILE A 191 -9.75 13.99 10.58
C ILE A 191 -8.35 13.91 11.19
N ALA A 192 -7.56 14.96 11.00
CA ALA A 192 -6.24 15.05 11.62
C ALA A 192 -6.34 14.86 13.14
N ASN A 193 -5.47 14.00 13.70
CA ASN A 193 -5.47 13.63 15.11
C ASN A 193 -6.77 12.96 15.60
N CYS A 194 -7.47 12.23 14.74
CA CYS A 194 -8.67 11.48 15.13
C CYS A 194 -8.36 10.56 16.33
N PRO A 195 -9.03 10.73 17.49
CA PRO A 195 -8.76 9.92 18.67
C PRO A 195 -9.13 8.45 18.49
N LYS A 196 -10.03 8.17 17.54
CA LYS A 196 -10.50 6.81 17.21
C LYS A 196 -9.69 6.11 16.12
N ARG A 197 -8.66 6.73 15.57
CA ARG A 197 -7.88 6.12 14.48
C ARG A 197 -7.25 4.76 14.87
N LYS A 198 -6.97 4.55 16.16
CA LYS A 198 -6.43 3.28 16.67
C LYS A 198 -7.47 2.16 16.80
N GLU A 199 -8.74 2.51 16.75
CA GLU A 199 -9.86 1.60 16.94
C GLU A 199 -10.42 1.07 15.60
N HIS A 200 -9.97 1.67 14.48
CA HIS A 200 -10.38 1.30 13.13
C HIS A 200 -9.53 0.20 12.55
#